data_6fd140211372dcf9434a7986fdb2ab24
#
_entry.id   6fd140211372dcf9434a7986fdb2ab24
#
_cell.length_a   1.000
_cell.length_b   1.000
_cell.length_c   1.000
_cell.angle_alpha   90.00
_cell.angle_beta   90.00
_cell.angle_gamma   90.00
#
_symmetry.space_group_name_H-M   'P 1'
#
loop_
_entity.id
_entity.type
_entity.pdbx_description
1 polymer ?
#
loop_
_entity_poly.entity_id
_entity_poly.type
_entity_poly.pdbx_seq_one_letter_code
_entity_poly.pdbx_strand_id
1 'polypeptide(L)'
;MVIAVLAALAAGAGSAAGGVLQQRAASTRPESEALSFRLLLRLAHDPLWLLGIGFALVAYVLDAFALSFGPLVLVQPLIVSELLFALPISVRLRGLRMGPREWLGGAAIATGLAVGLVSAAPRAGRSGAPVAQWMVALGVAGGLTVLVIAVGRRNRGSSRSFLYAVGAGIVMGMQASLLKATITPFERGLSQALEGWELWATLVTAVLGLLLVQSAYEAGPLAASMPALDAIEPAIAVVLGIVLFHEEVRTGFALIGAGAGVAALLLGIALLTTSPVIRCLQKAQRTSQRAADCWPEFDHKDLQHDHETLDSHGSPGGPDIGETRTTVSGTASLIVAARARQGAIRGGSNHTP
;
A
#
# COMPACT_ATOMS: atom_id res chain seq x y z
N MET A 1 17.87 -11.91 17.85
CA MET A 1 16.83 -12.69 17.09
C MET A 1 15.41 -12.39 17.58
N VAL A 2 15.04 -12.59 18.85
CA VAL A 2 13.66 -12.32 19.34
C VAL A 2 13.26 -10.85 19.14
N ILE A 3 14.16 -9.91 19.46
CA ILE A 3 13.94 -8.47 19.25
C ILE A 3 13.69 -8.16 17.75
N ALA A 4 14.47 -8.76 16.84
CA ALA A 4 14.30 -8.59 15.41
C ALA A 4 12.92 -9.08 14.94
N VAL A 5 12.49 -10.25 15.43
CA VAL A 5 11.16 -10.82 15.10
C VAL A 5 10.03 -9.92 15.60
N LEU A 6 10.09 -9.48 16.86
CA LEU A 6 9.04 -8.62 17.43
C LEU A 6 8.98 -7.25 16.74
N ALA A 7 10.15 -6.67 16.42
CA ALA A 7 10.21 -5.40 15.71
C ALA A 7 9.68 -5.54 14.27
N ALA A 8 10.03 -6.63 13.56
CA ALA A 8 9.53 -6.87 12.20
C ALA A 8 8.01 -7.10 12.17
N LEU A 9 7.45 -7.83 13.15
CA LEU A 9 6.00 -8.00 13.26
C LEU A 9 5.29 -6.68 13.58
N ALA A 10 5.90 -5.84 14.44
CA ALA A 10 5.36 -4.51 14.73
C ALA A 10 5.45 -3.58 13.50
N ALA A 11 6.54 -3.67 12.72
CA ALA A 11 6.67 -2.99 11.44
C ALA A 11 5.58 -3.41 10.47
N GLY A 12 5.34 -4.73 10.31
CA GLY A 12 4.25 -5.27 9.49
C GLY A 12 2.87 -4.76 9.90
N ALA A 13 2.59 -4.69 11.21
CA ALA A 13 1.32 -4.13 11.70
C ALA A 13 1.18 -2.63 11.39
N GLY A 14 2.27 -1.86 11.53
CA GLY A 14 2.31 -0.44 11.18
C GLY A 14 2.14 -0.22 9.67
N SER A 15 2.83 -1.01 8.84
CA SER A 15 2.67 -1.00 7.37
C SER A 15 1.25 -1.31 6.95
N ALA A 16 0.61 -2.32 7.57
CA ALA A 16 -0.78 -2.67 7.32
C ALA A 16 -1.73 -1.50 7.57
N ALA A 17 -1.59 -0.84 8.73
CA ALA A 17 -2.40 0.33 9.06
C ALA A 17 -2.16 1.48 8.08
N GLY A 18 -0.88 1.77 7.79
CA GLY A 18 -0.47 2.79 6.82
C GLY A 18 -1.00 2.51 5.42
N GLY A 19 -0.82 1.29 4.92
CA GLY A 19 -1.26 0.87 3.59
C GLY A 19 -2.78 0.99 3.41
N VAL A 20 -3.56 0.55 4.40
CA VAL A 20 -5.03 0.65 4.34
C VAL A 20 -5.49 2.11 4.26
N LEU A 21 -4.86 3.01 5.03
CA LEU A 21 -5.21 4.43 5.03
C LEU A 21 -4.81 5.10 3.72
N GLN A 22 -3.57 4.89 3.25
CA GLN A 22 -3.06 5.41 1.98
C GLN A 22 -3.92 4.94 0.81
N GLN A 23 -4.23 3.64 0.76
CA GLN A 23 -5.10 3.05 -0.24
C GLN A 23 -6.46 3.74 -0.28
N ARG A 24 -7.06 3.99 0.89
CA ARG A 24 -8.37 4.62 0.98
C ARG A 24 -8.35 6.04 0.42
N ALA A 25 -7.27 6.78 0.65
CA ALA A 25 -7.07 8.11 0.08
C ALA A 25 -6.78 8.06 -1.43
N ALA A 26 -5.91 7.16 -1.90
CA ALA A 26 -5.54 7.03 -3.31
C ALA A 26 -6.71 6.55 -4.18
N SER A 27 -7.58 5.67 -3.66
CA SER A 27 -8.73 5.11 -4.39
C SER A 27 -9.81 6.14 -4.75
N THR A 28 -9.73 7.37 -4.26
CA THR A 28 -10.64 8.47 -4.61
C THR A 28 -10.14 9.34 -5.77
N ARG A 29 -8.98 9.03 -6.36
CA ARG A 29 -8.32 9.84 -7.40
C ARG A 29 -8.48 9.24 -8.80
N PRO A 30 -8.48 10.05 -9.88
CA PRO A 30 -8.62 9.58 -11.26
C PRO A 30 -7.35 8.90 -11.78
N GLU A 31 -7.51 7.84 -12.61
CA GLU A 31 -6.43 6.99 -13.18
C GLU A 31 -5.42 7.73 -14.09
N SER A 32 -5.68 8.98 -14.46
CA SER A 32 -4.87 9.75 -15.42
C SER A 32 -3.55 10.28 -14.86
N GLU A 33 -3.35 10.23 -13.54
CA GLU A 33 -2.20 10.85 -12.86
C GLU A 33 -1.08 9.85 -12.48
N ALA A 34 -1.21 8.58 -12.86
CA ALA A 34 -0.22 7.54 -12.57
C ALA A 34 1.19 7.93 -13.05
N LEU A 35 2.22 7.61 -12.25
CA LEU A 35 3.62 7.94 -12.50
C LEU A 35 3.91 9.45 -12.56
N SER A 36 3.02 10.29 -12.03
CA SER A 36 3.21 11.74 -11.95
C SER A 36 3.55 12.18 -10.52
N PHE A 37 4.56 13.02 -10.38
CA PHE A 37 4.87 13.63 -9.09
C PHE A 37 3.72 14.51 -8.55
N ARG A 38 2.84 14.97 -9.45
CA ARG A 38 1.61 15.69 -9.08
C ARG A 38 0.65 14.85 -8.23
N LEU A 39 0.63 13.52 -8.45
CA LEU A 39 -0.16 12.61 -7.61
C LEU A 39 0.28 12.70 -6.16
N LEU A 40 1.59 12.58 -5.89
CA LEU A 40 2.14 12.69 -4.53
C LEU A 40 1.86 14.04 -3.89
N LEU A 41 2.00 15.14 -4.65
CA LEU A 41 1.70 16.49 -4.16
C LEU A 41 0.23 16.66 -3.78
N ARG A 42 -0.70 16.09 -4.55
CA ARG A 42 -2.14 16.13 -4.23
C ARG A 42 -2.49 15.26 -3.04
N LEU A 43 -1.89 14.07 -2.95
CA LEU A 43 -2.08 13.18 -1.80
C LEU A 43 -1.51 13.80 -0.52
N ALA A 44 -0.43 14.56 -0.60
CA ALA A 44 0.17 15.27 0.54
C ALA A 44 -0.76 16.31 1.20
N HIS A 45 -1.87 16.68 0.57
CA HIS A 45 -2.91 17.53 1.15
C HIS A 45 -4.09 16.75 1.76
N ASP A 46 -4.10 15.42 1.64
CA ASP A 46 -5.13 14.56 2.21
C ASP A 46 -4.74 14.12 3.62
N PRO A 47 -5.49 14.49 4.67
CA PRO A 47 -5.13 14.17 6.06
C PRO A 47 -5.14 12.67 6.34
N LEU A 48 -5.96 11.90 5.62
CA LEU A 48 -6.01 10.45 5.75
C LEU A 48 -4.75 9.79 5.18
N TRP A 49 -4.27 10.31 4.04
CA TRP A 49 -3.03 9.86 3.43
C TRP A 49 -1.82 10.22 4.30
N LEU A 50 -1.78 11.44 4.85
CA LEU A 50 -0.72 11.87 5.77
C LEU A 50 -0.66 11.01 7.03
N LEU A 51 -1.82 10.64 7.60
CA LEU A 51 -1.88 9.71 8.72
C LEU A 51 -1.32 8.33 8.30
N GLY A 52 -1.66 7.86 7.11
CA GLY A 52 -1.12 6.61 6.54
C GLY A 52 0.39 6.67 6.35
N ILE A 53 0.94 7.79 5.87
CA ILE A 53 2.39 8.02 5.79
C ILE A 53 3.03 8.03 7.17
N GLY A 54 2.38 8.63 8.18
CA GLY A 54 2.86 8.60 9.56
C GLY A 54 3.04 7.17 10.08
N PHE A 55 2.06 6.30 9.87
CA PHE A 55 2.18 4.88 10.21
C PHE A 55 3.28 4.18 9.41
N ALA A 56 3.41 4.47 8.11
CA ALA A 56 4.46 3.91 7.27
C ALA A 56 5.86 4.34 7.72
N LEU A 57 6.05 5.59 8.15
CA LEU A 57 7.32 6.07 8.69
C LEU A 57 7.68 5.36 10.00
N VAL A 58 6.71 5.19 10.91
CA VAL A 58 6.92 4.41 12.15
C VAL A 58 7.29 2.96 11.82
N ALA A 59 6.58 2.34 10.89
CA ALA A 59 6.89 0.99 10.42
C ALA A 59 8.30 0.89 9.83
N TYR A 60 8.71 1.88 9.04
CA TYR A 60 10.05 1.95 8.45
C TYR A 60 11.16 2.08 9.50
N VAL A 61 10.94 2.86 10.55
CA VAL A 61 11.87 2.96 11.68
C VAL A 61 11.96 1.62 12.44
N LEU A 62 10.83 0.94 12.62
CA LEU A 62 10.78 -0.39 13.24
C LEU A 62 11.47 -1.46 12.37
N ASP A 63 11.35 -1.36 11.04
CA ASP A 63 12.06 -2.22 10.10
C ASP A 63 13.58 -2.02 10.19
N ALA A 64 14.05 -0.76 10.15
CA ALA A 64 15.46 -0.43 10.37
C ALA A 64 15.98 -0.96 11.71
N PHE A 65 15.16 -0.83 12.77
CA PHE A 65 15.48 -1.38 14.08
C PHE A 65 15.53 -2.92 14.06
N ALA A 66 14.60 -3.59 13.38
CA ALA A 66 14.63 -5.04 13.22
C ALA A 66 15.89 -5.51 12.48
N LEU A 67 16.29 -4.80 11.42
CA LEU A 67 17.46 -5.09 10.60
C LEU A 67 18.79 -4.87 11.35
N SER A 68 18.82 -4.03 12.38
CA SER A 68 20.01 -3.88 13.24
C SER A 68 20.23 -5.11 14.15
N PHE A 69 19.18 -5.91 14.43
CA PHE A 69 19.27 -7.09 15.28
C PHE A 69 19.11 -8.44 14.52
N GLY A 70 18.83 -8.39 13.22
CA GLY A 70 18.61 -9.60 12.42
C GLY A 70 19.01 -9.49 10.95
N PRO A 71 19.19 -10.65 10.29
CA PRO A 71 19.49 -10.69 8.87
C PRO A 71 18.27 -10.29 8.02
N LEU A 72 18.55 -9.78 6.81
CA LEU A 72 17.54 -9.38 5.83
C LEU A 72 16.64 -10.55 5.43
N VAL A 73 17.24 -11.74 5.27
CA VAL A 73 16.53 -13.01 4.99
C VAL A 73 15.52 -13.39 6.07
N LEU A 74 15.69 -12.94 7.32
CA LEU A 74 14.74 -13.14 8.40
C LEU A 74 13.67 -12.03 8.42
N VAL A 75 14.10 -10.77 8.38
CA VAL A 75 13.24 -9.61 8.64
C VAL A 75 12.23 -9.40 7.52
N GLN A 76 12.69 -9.48 6.27
CA GLN A 76 11.83 -9.15 5.12
C GLN A 76 10.65 -10.11 4.92
N PRO A 77 10.80 -11.44 5.02
CA PRO A 77 9.63 -12.31 5.00
C PRO A 77 8.65 -12.05 6.15
N LEU A 78 9.13 -11.63 7.33
CA LEU A 78 8.25 -11.32 8.47
C LEU A 78 7.38 -10.09 8.23
N ILE A 79 7.85 -9.12 7.43
CA ILE A 79 7.05 -7.95 7.06
C ILE A 79 5.81 -8.36 6.26
N VAL A 80 5.86 -9.45 5.47
CA VAL A 80 4.68 -10.00 4.77
C VAL A 80 3.54 -10.36 5.74
N SER A 81 3.84 -10.52 7.05
CA SER A 81 2.79 -10.65 8.07
C SER A 81 1.85 -9.43 8.12
N GLU A 82 2.20 -8.32 7.47
CA GLU A 82 1.29 -7.16 7.31
C GLU A 82 -0.07 -7.58 6.74
N LEU A 83 -0.13 -8.58 5.85
CA LEU A 83 -1.39 -9.12 5.32
C LEU A 83 -2.31 -9.67 6.41
N LEU A 84 -1.73 -10.24 7.49
CA LEU A 84 -2.49 -10.75 8.64
C LEU A 84 -3.17 -9.60 9.41
N PHE A 85 -2.60 -8.40 9.38
CA PHE A 85 -3.15 -7.22 10.04
C PHE A 85 -4.01 -6.38 9.09
N ALA A 86 -3.60 -6.22 7.83
CA ALA A 86 -4.29 -5.39 6.84
C ALA A 86 -5.71 -5.89 6.57
N LEU A 87 -5.89 -7.22 6.49
CA LEU A 87 -7.20 -7.79 6.19
C LEU A 87 -8.22 -7.56 7.32
N PRO A 88 -7.96 -7.90 8.60
CA PRO A 88 -8.88 -7.60 9.70
C PRO A 88 -9.19 -6.09 9.82
N ILE A 89 -8.19 -5.23 9.64
CA ILE A 89 -8.37 -3.78 9.68
C ILE A 89 -9.34 -3.35 8.57
N SER A 90 -9.10 -3.78 7.33
CA SER A 90 -9.91 -3.43 6.17
C SER A 90 -11.37 -3.90 6.31
N VAL A 91 -11.56 -5.14 6.78
CA VAL A 91 -12.87 -5.77 6.98
C VAL A 91 -13.65 -5.06 8.09
N ARG A 92 -12.97 -4.76 9.22
CA ARG A 92 -13.58 -4.10 10.37
C ARG A 92 -13.97 -2.65 10.07
N LEU A 93 -13.14 -1.91 9.35
CA LEU A 93 -13.44 -0.54 8.93
C LEU A 93 -14.66 -0.43 8.00
N ARG A 94 -15.07 -1.52 7.37
CA ARG A 94 -16.23 -1.59 6.48
C ARG A 94 -17.43 -2.34 7.08
N GLY A 95 -17.36 -2.71 8.36
CA GLY A 95 -18.44 -3.43 9.06
C GLY A 95 -18.68 -4.86 8.54
N LEU A 96 -17.71 -5.43 7.81
CA LEU A 96 -17.79 -6.80 7.29
C LEU A 96 -17.26 -7.80 8.33
N ARG A 97 -17.47 -9.08 8.09
CA ARG A 97 -16.94 -10.17 8.93
C ARG A 97 -16.01 -11.06 8.09
N MET A 98 -14.95 -11.52 8.72
CA MET A 98 -14.03 -12.50 8.12
C MET A 98 -14.70 -13.88 8.08
N GLY A 99 -14.62 -14.56 6.94
CA GLY A 99 -15.09 -15.92 6.78
C GLY A 99 -14.01 -16.96 7.06
N PRO A 100 -14.33 -18.27 6.98
CA PRO A 100 -13.37 -19.35 7.22
C PRO A 100 -12.19 -19.33 6.24
N ARG A 101 -12.42 -18.89 5.00
CA ARG A 101 -11.41 -18.82 3.96
C ARG A 101 -10.34 -17.78 4.27
N GLU A 102 -10.71 -16.63 4.80
CA GLU A 102 -9.81 -15.58 5.22
C GLU A 102 -8.96 -16.04 6.42
N TRP A 103 -9.57 -16.74 7.37
CA TRP A 103 -8.84 -17.32 8.49
C TRP A 103 -7.86 -18.41 8.06
N LEU A 104 -8.26 -19.29 7.12
CA LEU A 104 -7.36 -20.30 6.55
C LEU A 104 -6.19 -19.65 5.79
N GLY A 105 -6.46 -18.61 5.01
CA GLY A 105 -5.43 -17.86 4.30
C GLY A 105 -4.43 -17.23 5.28
N GLY A 106 -4.92 -16.58 6.34
CA GLY A 106 -4.09 -16.01 7.39
C GLY A 106 -3.26 -17.09 8.12
N ALA A 107 -3.88 -18.21 8.49
CA ALA A 107 -3.18 -19.33 9.12
C ALA A 107 -2.09 -19.92 8.19
N ALA A 108 -2.35 -20.02 6.89
CA ALA A 108 -1.37 -20.51 5.91
C ALA A 108 -0.18 -19.54 5.77
N ILE A 109 -0.40 -18.23 5.79
CA ILE A 109 0.68 -17.22 5.82
C ILE A 109 1.50 -17.37 7.11
N ALA A 110 0.86 -17.38 8.27
CA ALA A 110 1.55 -17.46 9.56
C ALA A 110 2.37 -18.77 9.68
N THR A 111 1.79 -19.91 9.33
CA THR A 111 2.48 -21.20 9.35
C THR A 111 3.57 -21.28 8.30
N GLY A 112 3.34 -20.74 7.10
CA GLY A 112 4.33 -20.66 6.03
C GLY A 112 5.56 -19.85 6.44
N LEU A 113 5.38 -18.69 7.05
CA LEU A 113 6.46 -17.88 7.61
C LEU A 113 7.21 -18.63 8.71
N ALA A 114 6.49 -19.23 9.68
CA ALA A 114 7.11 -19.95 10.79
C ALA A 114 7.94 -21.13 10.30
N VAL A 115 7.36 -21.99 9.45
CA VAL A 115 8.04 -23.18 8.89
C VAL A 115 9.21 -22.77 8.00
N GLY A 116 9.01 -21.80 7.13
CA GLY A 116 10.05 -21.29 6.22
C GLY A 116 11.26 -20.74 6.97
N LEU A 117 11.05 -19.86 7.94
CA LEU A 117 12.12 -19.20 8.69
C LEU A 117 12.83 -20.16 9.66
N VAL A 118 12.09 -21.05 10.34
CA VAL A 118 12.71 -22.06 11.24
C VAL A 118 13.55 -23.04 10.43
N SER A 119 13.08 -23.44 9.25
CA SER A 119 13.83 -24.36 8.37
C SER A 119 15.06 -23.66 7.77
N ALA A 120 14.90 -22.46 7.22
CA ALA A 120 16.00 -21.69 6.64
C ALA A 120 17.05 -21.28 7.68
N ALA A 121 16.63 -21.08 8.95
CA ALA A 121 17.47 -20.66 10.08
C ALA A 121 18.53 -19.62 9.66
N PRO A 122 18.12 -18.46 9.11
CA PRO A 122 19.02 -17.49 8.53
C PRO A 122 20.01 -16.94 9.54
N ARG A 123 21.26 -16.76 9.11
CA ARG A 123 22.34 -16.19 9.89
C ARG A 123 22.80 -14.88 9.26
N ALA A 124 23.19 -13.94 10.10
CA ALA A 124 23.75 -12.68 9.62
C ALA A 124 25.08 -12.94 8.89
N GLY A 125 25.23 -12.26 7.77
CA GLY A 125 26.48 -12.26 6.99
C GLY A 125 27.26 -10.96 7.24
N ARG A 126 27.74 -10.32 6.15
CA ARG A 126 28.50 -9.07 6.20
C ARG A 126 27.62 -7.87 6.49
N SER A 127 28.17 -6.81 7.10
CA SER A 127 27.45 -5.56 7.32
C SER A 127 27.39 -4.67 6.08
N GLY A 128 28.14 -4.97 5.01
CA GLY A 128 28.15 -4.21 3.76
C GLY A 128 28.74 -5.01 2.61
N ALA A 129 28.63 -4.46 1.41
CA ALA A 129 29.14 -5.05 0.17
C ALA A 129 30.05 -4.05 -0.58
N PRO A 130 30.99 -4.52 -1.41
CA PRO A 130 31.80 -3.66 -2.27
C PRO A 130 30.92 -2.83 -3.22
N VAL A 131 31.33 -1.59 -3.51
CA VAL A 131 30.58 -0.68 -4.41
C VAL A 131 30.32 -1.31 -5.78
N ALA A 132 31.26 -2.08 -6.32
CA ALA A 132 31.09 -2.76 -7.59
C ALA A 132 29.90 -3.74 -7.59
N GLN A 133 29.68 -4.49 -6.50
CA GLN A 133 28.52 -5.39 -6.37
C GLN A 133 27.21 -4.59 -6.29
N TRP A 134 27.21 -3.45 -5.60
CA TRP A 134 26.06 -2.54 -5.55
C TRP A 134 25.74 -1.96 -6.92
N MET A 135 26.73 -1.55 -7.70
CA MET A 135 26.51 -1.03 -9.06
C MET A 135 25.87 -2.08 -9.97
N VAL A 136 26.30 -3.34 -9.88
CA VAL A 136 25.67 -4.44 -10.63
C VAL A 136 24.22 -4.66 -10.15
N ALA A 137 24.00 -4.74 -8.84
CA ALA A 137 22.66 -4.96 -8.27
C ALA A 137 21.69 -3.83 -8.66
N LEU A 138 22.11 -2.56 -8.51
CA LEU A 138 21.32 -1.39 -8.90
C LEU A 138 21.07 -1.35 -10.43
N GLY A 139 22.07 -1.71 -11.24
CA GLY A 139 21.94 -1.77 -12.69
C GLY A 139 20.92 -2.84 -13.13
N VAL A 140 20.99 -4.03 -12.54
CA VAL A 140 20.04 -5.13 -12.81
C VAL A 140 18.63 -4.77 -12.33
N ALA A 141 18.50 -4.32 -11.08
CA ALA A 141 17.19 -3.95 -10.53
C ALA A 141 16.56 -2.77 -11.29
N GLY A 142 17.36 -1.75 -11.60
CA GLY A 142 16.92 -0.59 -12.39
C GLY A 142 16.51 -0.99 -13.81
N GLY A 143 17.30 -1.81 -14.49
CA GLY A 143 16.97 -2.32 -15.83
C GLY A 143 15.68 -3.15 -15.86
N LEU A 144 15.52 -4.07 -14.89
CA LEU A 144 14.29 -4.86 -14.74
C LEU A 144 13.08 -3.96 -14.45
N THR A 145 13.22 -2.98 -13.56
CA THR A 145 12.14 -2.03 -13.24
C THR A 145 11.72 -1.23 -14.48
N VAL A 146 12.69 -0.69 -15.24
CA VAL A 146 12.40 0.04 -16.48
C VAL A 146 11.70 -0.86 -17.49
N LEU A 147 12.16 -2.09 -17.68
CA LEU A 147 11.55 -3.06 -18.58
C LEU A 147 10.09 -3.34 -18.20
N VAL A 148 9.84 -3.65 -16.92
CA VAL A 148 8.49 -3.98 -16.42
C VAL A 148 7.55 -2.77 -16.54
N ILE A 149 8.03 -1.56 -16.26
CA ILE A 149 7.25 -0.33 -16.43
C ILE A 149 6.97 -0.08 -17.93
N ALA A 150 7.94 -0.27 -18.82
CA ALA A 150 7.76 -0.09 -20.25
C ALA A 150 6.69 -1.05 -20.82
N VAL A 151 6.71 -2.31 -20.37
CA VAL A 151 5.67 -3.29 -20.69
C VAL A 151 4.33 -2.86 -20.07
N GLY A 152 4.34 -2.43 -18.81
CA GLY A 152 3.15 -1.97 -18.10
C GLY A 152 2.45 -0.80 -18.77
N ARG A 153 3.21 0.16 -19.35
CA ARG A 153 2.66 1.29 -20.12
C ARG A 153 1.87 0.87 -21.35
N ARG A 154 2.18 -0.29 -21.93
CA ARG A 154 1.46 -0.85 -23.10
C ARG A 154 0.19 -1.60 -22.71
N ASN A 155 0.00 -1.88 -21.41
CA ASN A 155 -1.14 -2.60 -20.87
C ASN A 155 -2.16 -1.64 -20.21
N ARG A 156 -3.34 -2.14 -19.87
CA ARG A 156 -4.41 -1.38 -19.20
C ARG A 156 -5.00 -2.17 -18.04
N GLY A 157 -5.60 -1.46 -17.09
CA GLY A 157 -6.33 -2.06 -15.96
C GLY A 157 -5.45 -2.98 -15.10
N SER A 158 -5.96 -4.14 -14.75
CA SER A 158 -5.30 -5.09 -13.82
C SER A 158 -3.89 -5.49 -14.22
N SER A 159 -3.63 -5.69 -15.53
CA SER A 159 -2.28 -6.05 -16.00
C SER A 159 -1.28 -4.91 -15.83
N ARG A 160 -1.71 -3.67 -16.04
CA ARG A 160 -0.88 -2.48 -15.80
C ARG A 160 -0.56 -2.32 -14.31
N SER A 161 -1.58 -2.44 -13.46
CA SER A 161 -1.46 -2.39 -12.01
C SER A 161 -0.51 -3.46 -11.49
N PHE A 162 -0.65 -4.71 -11.95
CA PHE A 162 0.24 -5.83 -11.59
C PHE A 162 1.71 -5.54 -11.97
N LEU A 163 1.95 -5.09 -13.20
CA LEU A 163 3.31 -4.81 -13.68
C LEU A 163 3.95 -3.63 -12.91
N TYR A 164 3.19 -2.58 -12.62
CA TYR A 164 3.70 -1.47 -11.80
C TYR A 164 4.02 -1.92 -10.37
N ALA A 165 3.22 -2.82 -9.81
CA ALA A 165 3.48 -3.41 -8.49
C ALA A 165 4.73 -4.31 -8.49
N VAL A 166 4.96 -5.07 -9.56
CA VAL A 166 6.23 -5.83 -9.71
C VAL A 166 7.42 -4.87 -9.74
N GLY A 167 7.34 -3.78 -10.52
CA GLY A 167 8.39 -2.75 -10.56
C GLY A 167 8.60 -2.08 -9.19
N ALA A 168 7.51 -1.79 -8.47
CA ALA A 168 7.57 -1.26 -7.11
C ALA A 168 8.25 -2.23 -6.15
N GLY A 169 7.89 -3.52 -6.18
CA GLY A 169 8.49 -4.56 -5.35
C GLY A 169 10.00 -4.73 -5.59
N ILE A 170 10.46 -4.62 -6.85
CA ILE A 170 11.90 -4.64 -7.15
C ILE A 170 12.62 -3.45 -6.49
N VAL A 171 12.05 -2.25 -6.62
CA VAL A 171 12.65 -1.03 -6.03
C VAL A 171 12.61 -1.07 -4.50
N MET A 172 11.51 -1.54 -3.90
CA MET A 172 11.37 -1.61 -2.44
C MET A 172 12.26 -2.70 -1.83
N GLY A 173 12.40 -3.86 -2.48
CA GLY A 173 13.36 -4.88 -2.04
C GLY A 173 14.83 -4.40 -2.13
N MET A 174 15.16 -3.61 -3.14
CA MET A 174 16.47 -2.91 -3.22
C MET A 174 16.60 -1.88 -2.08
N GLN A 175 15.55 -1.09 -1.81
CA GLN A 175 15.51 -0.12 -0.73
C GLN A 175 15.75 -0.76 0.64
N ALA A 176 15.11 -1.91 0.94
CA ALA A 176 15.30 -2.65 2.18
C ALA A 176 16.78 -3.09 2.35
N SER A 177 17.42 -3.49 1.26
CA SER A 177 18.83 -3.85 1.26
C SER A 177 19.74 -2.64 1.48
N LEU A 178 19.45 -1.51 0.86
CA LEU A 178 20.14 -0.24 1.07
C LEU A 178 19.94 0.28 2.51
N LEU A 179 18.71 0.18 3.05
CA LEU A 179 18.42 0.52 4.45
C LEU A 179 19.31 -0.27 5.39
N LYS A 180 19.45 -1.58 5.18
CA LYS A 180 20.37 -2.41 5.97
C LYS A 180 21.82 -1.91 5.86
N ALA A 181 22.27 -1.53 4.68
CA ALA A 181 23.64 -1.00 4.48
C ALA A 181 23.88 0.34 5.20
N THR A 182 22.84 1.13 5.45
CA THR A 182 22.96 2.41 6.18
C THR A 182 23.11 2.25 7.69
N ILE A 183 22.79 1.08 8.25
CA ILE A 183 22.80 0.86 9.71
C ILE A 183 24.21 1.05 10.27
N THR A 184 25.22 0.40 9.69
CA THR A 184 26.61 0.47 10.18
C THR A 184 27.19 1.90 10.16
N PRO A 185 27.05 2.70 9.07
CA PRO A 185 27.39 4.11 9.10
C PRO A 185 26.66 4.91 10.17
N PHE A 186 25.37 4.63 10.38
CA PHE A 186 24.55 5.30 11.40
C PHE A 186 25.02 5.03 12.83
N GLU A 187 25.42 3.78 13.13
CA GLU A 187 25.98 3.39 14.43
C GLU A 187 27.32 4.09 14.73
N ARG A 188 28.09 4.46 13.70
CA ARG A 188 29.35 5.19 13.84
C ARG A 188 29.16 6.70 14.00
N GLY A 189 27.97 7.22 13.71
CA GLY A 189 27.61 8.61 13.87
C GLY A 189 26.87 9.19 12.67
N LEU A 190 26.08 10.23 12.93
CA LEU A 190 25.22 10.88 11.92
C LEU A 190 26.04 11.47 10.76
N SER A 191 27.24 12.03 11.04
CA SER A 191 28.12 12.57 9.99
C SER A 191 28.54 11.50 8.99
N GLN A 192 28.92 10.32 9.46
CA GLN A 192 29.31 9.20 8.59
C GLN A 192 28.14 8.66 7.77
N ALA A 193 26.93 8.64 8.36
CA ALA A 193 25.72 8.26 7.64
C ALA A 193 25.39 9.26 6.52
N LEU A 194 25.55 10.57 6.77
CA LEU A 194 25.29 11.63 5.78
C LEU A 194 26.32 11.67 4.66
N GLU A 195 27.57 11.28 4.92
CA GLU A 195 28.65 11.16 3.93
C GLU A 195 28.52 9.88 3.08
N GLY A 196 27.80 8.84 3.61
CA GLY A 196 27.58 7.58 2.92
C GLY A 196 26.60 7.73 1.75
N TRP A 197 26.95 7.18 0.59
CA TRP A 197 26.05 7.15 -0.58
C TRP A 197 24.81 6.26 -0.35
N GLU A 198 24.90 5.28 0.56
CA GLU A 198 23.86 4.31 0.86
C GLU A 198 22.60 5.01 1.40
N LEU A 199 22.75 6.01 2.26
CA LEU A 199 21.64 6.78 2.79
C LEU A 199 20.87 7.51 1.67
N TRP A 200 21.60 8.18 0.79
CA TRP A 200 20.99 8.91 -0.31
C TRP A 200 20.33 7.98 -1.32
N ALA A 201 20.95 6.83 -1.61
CA ALA A 201 20.34 5.80 -2.45
C ALA A 201 19.07 5.23 -1.80
N THR A 202 19.05 5.02 -0.48
CA THR A 202 17.86 4.59 0.27
C THR A 202 16.74 5.62 0.13
N LEU A 203 17.01 6.91 0.29
CA LEU A 203 16.01 7.96 0.14
C LEU A 203 15.47 8.05 -1.28
N VAL A 204 16.33 7.97 -2.29
CA VAL A 204 15.93 7.98 -3.70
C VAL A 204 15.04 6.77 -4.01
N THR A 205 15.44 5.57 -3.59
CA THR A 205 14.65 4.36 -3.82
C THR A 205 13.34 4.36 -3.03
N ALA A 206 13.30 4.98 -1.83
CA ALA A 206 12.07 5.17 -1.07
C ALA A 206 11.04 6.04 -1.83
N VAL A 207 11.48 7.18 -2.38
CA VAL A 207 10.61 8.07 -3.17
C VAL A 207 10.16 7.39 -4.46
N LEU A 208 11.06 6.70 -5.17
CA LEU A 208 10.72 5.96 -6.39
C LEU A 208 9.79 4.79 -6.09
N GLY A 209 10.03 4.03 -5.03
CA GLY A 209 9.17 2.94 -4.58
C GLY A 209 7.78 3.44 -4.24
N LEU A 210 7.68 4.52 -3.44
CA LEU A 210 6.39 5.14 -3.10
C LEU A 210 5.64 5.58 -4.36
N LEU A 211 6.31 6.24 -5.31
CA LEU A 211 5.70 6.67 -6.57
C LEU A 211 5.16 5.47 -7.36
N LEU A 212 5.93 4.39 -7.45
CA LEU A 212 5.52 3.18 -8.18
C LEU A 212 4.36 2.46 -7.49
N VAL A 213 4.37 2.35 -6.15
CA VAL A 213 3.28 1.78 -5.36
C VAL A 213 1.99 2.58 -5.57
N GLN A 214 2.05 3.90 -5.43
CA GLN A 214 0.87 4.75 -5.64
C GLN A 214 0.35 4.64 -7.08
N SER A 215 1.26 4.56 -8.06
CA SER A 215 0.91 4.38 -9.46
C SER A 215 0.30 3.00 -9.75
N ALA A 216 0.74 1.95 -9.05
CA ALA A 216 0.14 0.63 -9.13
C ALA A 216 -1.29 0.62 -8.57
N TYR A 217 -1.51 1.33 -7.44
CA TYR A 217 -2.82 1.44 -6.80
C TYR A 217 -3.81 2.25 -7.63
N GLU A 218 -3.34 3.27 -8.36
CA GLU A 218 -4.15 4.07 -9.25
C GLU A 218 -4.49 3.32 -10.54
N ALA A 219 -3.52 2.60 -11.12
CA ALA A 219 -3.67 1.95 -12.43
C ALA A 219 -4.67 0.80 -12.47
N GLY A 220 -5.11 0.26 -11.31
CA GLY A 220 -6.08 -0.84 -11.27
C GLY A 220 -6.39 -1.37 -9.88
N PRO A 221 -7.12 -2.50 -9.82
CA PRO A 221 -7.60 -3.04 -8.56
C PRO A 221 -6.44 -3.56 -7.71
N LEU A 222 -6.50 -3.30 -6.42
CA LEU A 222 -5.52 -3.75 -5.42
C LEU A 222 -5.30 -5.27 -5.38
N ALA A 223 -6.32 -6.04 -5.76
CA ALA A 223 -6.16 -7.50 -5.91
C ALA A 223 -5.10 -7.89 -6.92
N ALA A 224 -4.77 -7.00 -7.86
CA ALA A 224 -3.71 -7.26 -8.83
C ALA A 224 -2.35 -6.76 -8.32
N SER A 225 -2.32 -5.63 -7.61
CA SER A 225 -1.06 -4.99 -7.17
C SER A 225 -0.52 -5.52 -5.85
N MET A 226 -1.35 -5.65 -4.81
CA MET A 226 -0.87 -6.06 -3.49
C MET A 226 -0.14 -7.42 -3.50
N PRO A 227 -0.71 -8.50 -4.05
CA PRO A 227 0.00 -9.79 -4.03
C PRO A 227 1.32 -9.78 -4.78
N ALA A 228 1.41 -8.95 -5.84
CA ALA A 228 2.65 -8.82 -6.59
C ALA A 228 3.72 -8.07 -5.76
N LEU A 229 3.33 -6.97 -5.12
CA LEU A 229 4.21 -6.20 -4.23
C LEU A 229 4.72 -7.08 -3.08
N ASP A 230 3.79 -7.69 -2.33
CA ASP A 230 4.05 -8.49 -1.13
C ASP A 230 4.87 -9.77 -1.41
N ALA A 231 4.89 -10.25 -2.66
CA ALA A 231 5.72 -11.38 -3.07
C ALA A 231 7.09 -10.95 -3.60
N ILE A 232 7.15 -9.88 -4.41
CA ILE A 232 8.38 -9.48 -5.11
C ILE A 232 9.34 -8.74 -4.18
N GLU A 233 8.85 -7.83 -3.33
CA GLU A 233 9.68 -7.07 -2.40
C GLU A 233 10.55 -7.97 -1.50
N PRO A 234 9.98 -8.90 -0.70
CA PRO A 234 10.78 -9.76 0.14
C PRO A 234 11.62 -10.76 -0.66
N ALA A 235 11.16 -11.19 -1.84
CA ALA A 235 11.96 -12.08 -2.69
C ALA A 235 13.24 -11.39 -3.17
N ILE A 236 13.16 -10.15 -3.63
CA ILE A 236 14.34 -9.35 -4.02
C ILE A 236 15.23 -9.09 -2.82
N ALA A 237 14.66 -8.70 -1.67
CA ALA A 237 15.42 -8.44 -0.46
C ALA A 237 16.18 -9.69 0.04
N VAL A 238 15.55 -10.88 0.01
CA VAL A 238 16.20 -12.16 0.36
C VAL A 238 17.35 -12.47 -0.61
N VAL A 239 17.13 -12.33 -1.93
CA VAL A 239 18.19 -12.56 -2.93
C VAL A 239 19.36 -11.62 -2.69
N LEU A 240 19.13 -10.35 -2.43
CA LEU A 240 20.16 -9.36 -2.14
C LEU A 240 20.84 -9.63 -0.78
N GLY A 241 20.10 -10.12 0.21
CA GLY A 241 20.65 -10.57 1.50
C GLY A 241 21.70 -11.66 1.31
N ILE A 242 21.40 -12.65 0.48
CA ILE A 242 22.33 -13.75 0.18
C ILE A 242 23.50 -13.25 -0.70
N VAL A 243 23.22 -12.49 -1.76
CA VAL A 243 24.24 -12.11 -2.76
C VAL A 243 25.15 -10.98 -2.27
N LEU A 244 24.61 -9.91 -1.69
CA LEU A 244 25.39 -8.74 -1.26
C LEU A 244 25.95 -8.90 0.15
N PHE A 245 25.13 -9.37 1.07
CA PHE A 245 25.53 -9.47 2.48
C PHE A 245 26.07 -10.85 2.85
N HIS A 246 26.07 -11.82 1.93
CA HIS A 246 26.51 -13.20 2.18
C HIS A 246 25.82 -13.81 3.39
N GLU A 247 24.50 -13.51 3.53
CA GLU A 247 23.69 -14.13 4.57
C GLU A 247 23.57 -15.62 4.30
N GLU A 248 23.74 -16.40 5.35
CA GLU A 248 23.72 -17.85 5.25
C GLU A 248 22.31 -18.39 5.54
N VAL A 249 21.87 -19.33 4.73
CA VAL A 249 20.67 -20.12 4.98
C VAL A 249 21.08 -21.59 5.09
N ARG A 250 20.38 -22.32 5.94
CA ARG A 250 20.62 -23.75 6.13
C ARG A 250 20.31 -24.48 4.82
N THR A 251 21.24 -25.32 4.39
CA THR A 251 21.16 -26.11 3.15
C THR A 251 20.73 -27.57 3.44
N GLY A 252 20.64 -28.40 2.40
CA GLY A 252 20.23 -29.79 2.52
C GLY A 252 18.72 -29.95 2.74
N PHE A 253 18.32 -30.84 3.63
CA PHE A 253 16.89 -31.11 3.90
C PHE A 253 16.13 -29.93 4.43
N ALA A 254 16.81 -28.92 5.01
CA ALA A 254 16.19 -27.68 5.46
C ALA A 254 15.57 -26.88 4.31
N LEU A 255 16.11 -26.99 3.08
CA LEU A 255 15.53 -26.36 1.89
C LEU A 255 14.13 -26.88 1.56
N ILE A 256 13.84 -28.15 1.87
CA ILE A 256 12.50 -28.73 1.68
C ILE A 256 11.50 -28.02 2.61
N GLY A 257 11.88 -27.85 3.89
CA GLY A 257 11.06 -27.12 4.85
C GLY A 257 10.88 -25.63 4.48
N ALA A 258 11.97 -24.97 4.03
CA ALA A 258 11.90 -23.61 3.54
C ALA A 258 10.98 -23.48 2.31
N GLY A 259 11.12 -24.40 1.35
CA GLY A 259 10.25 -24.47 0.16
C GLY A 259 8.78 -24.72 0.52
N ALA A 260 8.51 -25.64 1.46
CA ALA A 260 7.16 -25.88 1.96
C ALA A 260 6.57 -24.64 2.65
N GLY A 261 7.39 -23.91 3.41
CA GLY A 261 7.02 -22.64 4.03
C GLY A 261 6.63 -21.58 2.98
N VAL A 262 7.44 -21.42 1.93
CA VAL A 262 7.14 -20.50 0.81
C VAL A 262 5.86 -20.93 0.09
N ALA A 263 5.68 -22.23 -0.19
CA ALA A 263 4.46 -22.74 -0.82
C ALA A 263 3.21 -22.45 0.02
N ALA A 264 3.27 -22.66 1.34
CA ALA A 264 2.19 -22.37 2.25
C ALA A 264 1.88 -20.86 2.31
N LEU A 265 2.91 -20.01 2.32
CA LEU A 265 2.77 -18.54 2.26
C LEU A 265 2.06 -18.10 0.97
N LEU A 266 2.53 -18.57 -0.19
CA LEU A 266 1.92 -18.26 -1.49
C LEU A 266 0.47 -18.78 -1.59
N LEU A 267 0.19 -19.97 -1.05
CA LEU A 267 -1.16 -20.50 -0.94
C LEU A 267 -2.05 -19.58 -0.08
N GLY A 268 -1.54 -19.14 1.07
CA GLY A 268 -2.24 -18.20 1.95
C GLY A 268 -2.58 -16.88 1.26
N ILE A 269 -1.60 -16.28 0.55
CA ILE A 269 -1.80 -15.07 -0.26
C ILE A 269 -2.88 -15.32 -1.33
N ALA A 270 -2.81 -16.45 -2.06
CA ALA A 270 -3.79 -16.81 -3.07
C ALA A 270 -5.21 -17.01 -2.50
N LEU A 271 -5.34 -17.64 -1.32
CA LEU A 271 -6.61 -17.79 -0.63
C LEU A 271 -7.22 -16.45 -0.23
N LEU A 272 -6.40 -15.52 0.29
CA LEU A 272 -6.85 -14.19 0.67
C LEU A 272 -7.28 -13.36 -0.54
N THR A 273 -6.44 -13.29 -1.57
CA THR A 273 -6.70 -12.45 -2.76
C THR A 273 -7.90 -12.91 -3.57
N THR A 274 -8.22 -14.21 -3.56
CA THR A 274 -9.40 -14.78 -4.21
C THR A 274 -10.63 -14.87 -3.30
N SER A 275 -10.58 -14.33 -2.09
CA SER A 275 -11.66 -14.43 -1.12
C SER A 275 -12.92 -13.65 -1.56
N PRO A 276 -14.14 -14.11 -1.19
CA PRO A 276 -15.38 -13.39 -1.47
C PRO A 276 -15.42 -12.01 -0.82
N VAL A 277 -14.85 -11.87 0.38
CA VAL A 277 -14.80 -10.60 1.13
C VAL A 277 -13.96 -9.58 0.37
N ILE A 278 -12.76 -9.97 -0.09
CA ILE A 278 -11.89 -9.08 -0.87
C ILE A 278 -12.55 -8.70 -2.20
N ARG A 279 -13.20 -9.65 -2.89
CA ARG A 279 -13.95 -9.34 -4.11
C ARG A 279 -15.11 -8.35 -3.85
N CYS A 280 -15.81 -8.48 -2.73
CA CYS A 280 -16.84 -7.53 -2.31
C CYS A 280 -16.25 -6.14 -2.05
N LEU A 281 -15.12 -6.07 -1.32
CA LEU A 281 -14.40 -4.83 -1.06
C LEU A 281 -13.98 -4.13 -2.36
N GLN A 282 -13.47 -4.87 -3.34
CA GLN A 282 -13.05 -4.37 -4.65
C GLN A 282 -14.23 -3.89 -5.49
N LYS A 283 -15.36 -4.63 -5.48
CA LYS A 283 -16.56 -4.22 -6.20
C LYS A 283 -17.11 -2.90 -5.65
N ALA A 284 -17.12 -2.75 -4.32
CA ALA A 284 -17.56 -1.51 -3.67
C ALA A 284 -16.66 -0.31 -4.04
N GLN A 285 -15.35 -0.52 -4.16
CA GLN A 285 -14.41 0.52 -4.60
C GLN A 285 -14.65 0.94 -6.05
N ARG A 286 -14.83 -0.03 -6.97
CA ARG A 286 -15.12 0.27 -8.39
C ARG A 286 -16.43 1.04 -8.57
N THR A 287 -17.43 0.73 -7.75
CA THR A 287 -18.72 1.46 -7.81
C THR A 287 -18.56 2.89 -7.31
N SER A 288 -17.76 3.12 -6.27
CA SER A 288 -17.45 4.46 -5.76
C SER A 288 -16.62 5.29 -6.76
N GLN A 289 -15.62 4.68 -7.41
CA GLN A 289 -14.85 5.33 -8.47
C GLN A 289 -15.72 5.67 -9.68
N ARG A 290 -16.54 4.74 -10.17
CA ARG A 290 -17.47 5.01 -11.28
C ARG A 290 -18.49 6.10 -10.94
N ALA A 291 -18.96 6.16 -9.70
CA ALA A 291 -19.84 7.24 -9.28
C ALA A 291 -19.12 8.59 -9.24
N ALA A 292 -17.84 8.61 -8.88
CA ALA A 292 -17.02 9.82 -8.93
C ALA A 292 -16.73 10.28 -10.37
N ASP A 293 -16.48 9.32 -11.29
CA ASP A 293 -16.22 9.60 -12.72
C ASP A 293 -17.50 10.05 -13.48
N CYS A 294 -18.69 9.66 -12.99
CA CYS A 294 -19.97 10.06 -13.58
C CYS A 294 -20.48 11.42 -13.07
N TRP A 295 -19.85 12.00 -12.07
CA TRP A 295 -20.21 13.32 -11.56
C TRP A 295 -19.19 14.33 -12.08
N PRO A 296 -19.50 15.08 -13.16
CA PRO A 296 -18.66 16.20 -13.57
C PRO A 296 -18.58 17.17 -12.37
N GLU A 297 -17.40 17.72 -12.17
CA GLU A 297 -17.12 18.74 -11.18
C GLU A 297 -18.20 19.83 -11.32
N PHE A 298 -19.17 19.85 -10.41
CA PHE A 298 -20.13 20.94 -10.32
C PHE A 298 -19.34 22.18 -9.96
N ASP A 299 -19.05 22.99 -10.98
CA ASP A 299 -18.39 24.27 -10.81
C ASP A 299 -19.29 25.11 -9.89
N HIS A 300 -18.72 25.64 -8.82
CA HIS A 300 -19.41 26.50 -7.86
C HIS A 300 -20.08 27.72 -8.52
N LYS A 301 -19.81 27.98 -9.78
CA LYS A 301 -20.42 29.02 -10.61
C LYS A 301 -21.86 28.72 -11.01
N ASP A 302 -22.23 27.44 -11.15
CA ASP A 302 -23.61 27.07 -11.53
C ASP A 302 -24.60 27.29 -10.38
N LEU A 303 -24.14 27.19 -9.13
CA LEU A 303 -24.99 27.46 -7.96
C LEU A 303 -25.25 28.96 -7.72
N GLN A 304 -24.40 29.86 -8.20
CA GLN A 304 -24.61 31.30 -8.12
C GLN A 304 -25.61 31.78 -9.18
N HIS A 305 -25.66 31.16 -10.34
CA HIS A 305 -26.58 31.55 -11.42
C HIS A 305 -28.04 31.15 -11.14
N ASP A 306 -28.25 30.02 -10.44
CA ASP A 306 -29.60 29.56 -10.08
C ASP A 306 -30.21 30.40 -8.95
N HIS A 307 -29.38 31.02 -8.08
CA HIS A 307 -29.89 31.94 -7.03
C HIS A 307 -30.32 33.31 -7.59
N GLU A 308 -29.66 33.81 -8.63
CA GLU A 308 -30.02 35.11 -9.25
C GLU A 308 -31.28 34.99 -10.13
N THR A 309 -31.59 33.81 -10.67
CA THR A 309 -32.79 33.60 -11.50
C THR A 309 -34.05 33.33 -10.69
N LEU A 310 -33.93 32.84 -9.43
CA LEU A 310 -35.07 32.62 -8.55
C LEU A 310 -35.62 33.88 -7.88
N ASP A 311 -34.82 34.95 -7.77
CA ASP A 311 -35.25 36.23 -7.20
C ASP A 311 -35.95 37.17 -8.20
N SER A 312 -35.98 36.83 -9.50
CA SER A 312 -36.52 37.72 -10.55
C SER A 312 -37.92 37.37 -11.05
N HIS A 313 -38.54 36.27 -10.65
CA HIS A 313 -39.91 35.93 -11.07
C HIS A 313 -40.83 35.66 -9.87
N GLY A 314 -41.62 36.70 -9.55
CA GLY A 314 -42.76 36.64 -8.66
C GLY A 314 -43.80 35.66 -9.16
N SER A 315 -44.40 35.00 -8.20
CA SER A 315 -45.56 34.09 -8.33
C SER A 315 -46.70 34.64 -9.18
N PRO A 316 -47.44 33.82 -10.00
CA PRO A 316 -48.71 33.38 -9.49
C PRO A 316 -49.19 31.95 -9.97
N GLY A 317 -50.00 31.33 -9.14
CA GLY A 317 -51.12 30.47 -9.55
C GLY A 317 -50.80 29.01 -9.98
N GLY A 318 -51.18 28.02 -9.14
CA GLY A 318 -51.24 26.62 -9.53
C GLY A 318 -52.36 26.34 -10.57
N PRO A 319 -52.40 25.14 -11.16
CA PRO A 319 -53.21 24.08 -10.58
C PRO A 319 -52.59 22.66 -10.68
N ASP A 320 -53.05 21.83 -9.78
CA ASP A 320 -53.23 20.39 -9.71
C ASP A 320 -53.10 19.59 -11.00
N ILE A 321 -52.24 18.52 -11.03
CA ILE A 321 -52.44 17.27 -11.78
C ILE A 321 -51.45 16.17 -11.30
N GLY A 322 -52.02 15.07 -10.81
CA GLY A 322 -51.72 13.69 -11.24
C GLY A 322 -50.38 13.06 -10.78
N GLU A 323 -50.54 12.16 -9.81
CA GLU A 323 -49.60 11.07 -9.46
C GLU A 323 -49.05 10.32 -10.67
N THR A 324 -47.69 10.23 -10.73
CA THR A 324 -47.04 8.99 -11.17
C THR A 324 -45.78 8.79 -10.34
N ARG A 325 -45.94 7.88 -9.38
CA ARG A 325 -44.82 7.30 -8.60
C ARG A 325 -43.92 6.49 -9.53
N THR A 326 -42.71 6.92 -9.71
CA THR A 326 -41.59 6.03 -10.07
C THR A 326 -40.59 6.05 -8.94
N THR A 327 -40.49 4.92 -8.29
CA THR A 327 -39.56 4.58 -7.23
C THR A 327 -38.12 4.68 -7.76
N VAL A 328 -37.40 5.73 -7.40
CA VAL A 328 -35.94 5.78 -7.49
C VAL A 328 -35.40 5.81 -6.08
N SER A 329 -35.04 4.63 -5.67
CA SER A 329 -34.01 4.21 -4.71
C SER A 329 -33.55 5.17 -3.60
N GLY A 330 -33.81 4.73 -2.37
CA GLY A 330 -33.46 5.38 -1.10
C GLY A 330 -31.96 5.54 -0.77
N THR A 331 -31.05 5.33 -1.72
CA THR A 331 -29.60 5.51 -1.49
C THR A 331 -29.12 6.95 -1.77
N ALA A 332 -29.76 7.69 -2.66
CA ALA A 332 -29.42 9.09 -2.93
C ALA A 332 -29.83 10.02 -1.77
N SER A 333 -30.99 9.75 -1.12
CA SER A 333 -31.45 10.54 0.05
C SER A 333 -30.58 10.40 1.28
N LEU A 334 -29.92 9.24 1.50
CA LEU A 334 -29.03 9.03 2.65
C LEU A 334 -27.69 9.77 2.53
N ILE A 335 -27.20 9.94 1.31
CA ILE A 335 -25.93 10.67 1.06
C ILE A 335 -26.14 12.19 1.21
N VAL A 336 -27.27 12.71 0.77
CA VAL A 336 -27.63 14.13 0.96
C VAL A 336 -27.87 14.45 2.43
N ALA A 337 -28.53 13.58 3.19
CA ALA A 337 -28.77 13.76 4.63
C ALA A 337 -27.48 13.67 5.47
N ALA A 338 -26.51 12.85 5.09
CA ALA A 338 -25.22 12.74 5.76
C ALA A 338 -24.35 14.01 5.53
N ARG A 339 -24.40 14.62 4.35
CA ARG A 339 -23.68 15.88 4.05
C ARG A 339 -24.32 17.11 4.68
N ALA A 340 -25.65 17.16 4.76
CA ALA A 340 -26.35 18.24 5.45
C ALA A 340 -26.01 18.28 6.95
N ARG A 341 -25.81 17.13 7.60
CA ARG A 341 -25.35 17.07 9.00
C ARG A 341 -23.91 17.52 9.19
N GLN A 342 -23.00 17.29 8.23
CA GLN A 342 -21.63 17.79 8.31
C GLN A 342 -21.50 19.31 8.06
N GLY A 343 -22.39 19.89 7.25
CA GLY A 343 -22.47 21.34 7.07
C GLY A 343 -23.01 22.08 8.29
N ALA A 344 -23.96 21.50 9.02
CA ALA A 344 -24.57 22.10 10.21
C ALA A 344 -23.61 22.15 11.43
N ILE A 345 -22.62 21.27 11.51
CA ILE A 345 -21.62 21.25 12.59
C ILE A 345 -20.52 22.31 12.37
N ARG A 346 -20.31 22.79 11.13
CA ARG A 346 -19.32 23.85 10.82
C ARG A 346 -19.86 25.28 10.85
N GLY A 347 -21.18 25.46 10.90
CA GLY A 347 -21.84 26.77 10.90
C GLY A 347 -22.22 27.34 12.28
N GLY A 348 -21.93 26.66 13.37
CA GLY A 348 -22.43 26.97 14.71
C GLY A 348 -21.43 27.59 15.68
N SER A 349 -20.49 28.43 15.22
CA SER A 349 -19.66 29.22 16.17
C SER A 349 -19.29 30.60 15.61
N ASN A 350 -20.26 31.51 15.59
CA ASN A 350 -20.01 32.94 15.66
C ASN A 350 -21.35 33.65 15.86
N HIS A 351 -21.69 33.94 17.11
CA HIS A 351 -22.43 35.11 17.57
C HIS A 351 -22.71 35.00 19.06
N THR A 352 -22.01 35.76 19.82
CA THR A 352 -22.54 36.48 21.00
C THR A 352 -21.49 37.44 21.56
N PRO A 353 -21.91 38.45 22.34
CA PRO A 353 -21.87 39.86 22.01
C PRO A 353 -20.58 40.49 22.52
#